data_b83f048d6afa5c09faa192dd3843fcfd
#
_entry.id   b83f048d6afa5c09faa192dd3843fcfd
#
_cell.length_a   1.000
_cell.length_b   1.000
_cell.length_c   1.000
_cell.angle_alpha   90.00
_cell.angle_beta   90.00
_cell.angle_gamma   90.00
#
_symmetry.space_group_name_H-M   'P 1'
#
loop_
_entity.id
_entity.type
_entity.pdbx_description
1 polymer ?
#
loop_
_entity_poly.entity_id
_entity_poly.type
_entity_poly.pdbx_seq_one_letter_code
_entity_poly.pdbx_strand_id
1 'polypeptide(L)'
;FFFDEIDASYPQAILAFNAALANDFMDFPDKKVERHKDFYCIAAANTYGSGADREYIGRNQLDAASLDRFVFFDWNIDEDLEIELANNDTWVNYVQKVRKTAKKLGIRFVISPRASFNGATLLEVGIVRKEVEKNVLWKGLDEATVQQIKNNL
;
A
#
# COMPACT_ATOMS: atom_id res chain seq x y z
N PHE A 1 10.60 0.34 16.29
CA PHE A 1 9.13 0.20 16.27
C PHE A 1 8.64 0.49 14.85
N PHE A 2 7.77 -0.37 14.32
CA PHE A 2 7.12 -0.18 13.02
C PHE A 2 5.62 0.01 13.21
N PHE A 3 5.09 1.14 12.74
CA PHE A 3 3.68 1.48 12.81
C PHE A 3 3.07 1.35 11.41
N ASP A 4 2.52 0.17 11.11
CA ASP A 4 1.87 -0.08 9.82
C ASP A 4 0.50 0.58 9.76
N GLU A 5 0.13 1.09 8.58
CA GLU A 5 -1.15 1.75 8.29
C GLU A 5 -1.49 2.89 9.28
N ILE A 6 -0.51 3.74 9.60
CA ILE A 6 -0.70 4.82 10.57
C ILE A 6 -1.90 5.73 10.22
N ASP A 7 -2.17 5.95 8.94
CA ASP A 7 -3.28 6.75 8.43
C ASP A 7 -4.66 6.05 8.54
N ALA A 8 -4.69 4.76 8.89
CA ALA A 8 -5.92 4.04 9.22
C ALA A 8 -6.19 3.96 10.72
N SER A 9 -5.21 4.34 11.54
CA SER A 9 -5.31 4.29 13.00
C SER A 9 -6.25 5.36 13.55
N TYR A 10 -6.79 5.12 14.75
CA TYR A 10 -7.59 6.14 15.44
C TYR A 10 -6.75 7.38 15.73
N PRO A 11 -7.23 8.60 15.41
CA PRO A 11 -6.48 9.83 15.62
C PRO A 11 -6.00 10.01 17.08
N GLN A 12 -6.78 9.57 18.06
CA GLN A 12 -6.43 9.62 19.47
C GLN A 12 -5.22 8.74 19.82
N ALA A 13 -5.10 7.58 19.17
CA ALA A 13 -3.94 6.70 19.36
C ALA A 13 -2.66 7.35 18.82
N ILE A 14 -2.75 8.03 17.68
CA ILE A 14 -1.62 8.77 17.09
C ILE A 14 -1.20 9.94 17.97
N LEU A 15 -2.16 10.71 18.51
CA LEU A 15 -1.87 11.80 19.45
C LEU A 15 -1.18 11.29 20.72
N ALA A 16 -1.63 10.16 21.28
CA ALA A 16 -0.97 9.55 22.44
C ALA A 16 0.46 9.09 22.07
N PHE A 17 0.64 8.56 20.86
CA PHE A 17 1.94 8.12 20.37
C PHE A 17 2.92 9.28 20.10
N ASN A 18 2.42 10.47 19.83
CA ASN A 18 3.25 11.68 19.70
C ASN A 18 4.13 11.92 20.92
N ALA A 19 3.68 11.55 22.11
CA ALA A 19 4.49 11.65 23.33
C ALA A 19 5.74 10.74 23.27
N ALA A 20 5.57 9.51 22.78
CA ALA A 20 6.70 8.58 22.59
C ALA A 20 7.71 9.05 21.54
N LEU A 21 7.24 9.80 20.52
CA LEU A 21 8.11 10.33 19.46
C LEU A 21 8.87 11.57 19.91
N ALA A 22 8.22 12.45 20.70
CA ALA A 22 8.76 13.76 21.06
C ALA A 22 9.55 13.77 22.40
N ASN A 23 9.22 12.86 23.30
CA ASN A 23 9.81 12.81 24.65
C ASN A 23 10.77 11.63 24.78
N ASP A 24 11.59 11.69 25.82
CA ASP A 24 12.46 10.56 26.19
C ASP A 24 11.72 9.49 27.02
N PHE A 25 10.43 9.62 27.17
CA PHE A 25 9.59 8.68 27.90
C PHE A 25 8.15 8.68 27.38
N MET A 26 7.43 7.64 27.74
CA MET A 26 5.98 7.53 27.59
C MET A 26 5.35 7.02 28.87
N ASP A 27 4.23 7.65 29.30
CA ASP A 27 3.44 7.20 30.45
C ASP A 27 2.41 6.18 30.00
N PHE A 28 2.42 5.02 30.64
CA PHE A 28 1.42 3.98 30.53
C PHE A 28 0.57 3.95 31.81
N PRO A 29 -0.62 3.31 31.79
CA PRO A 29 -1.49 3.29 32.99
C PRO A 29 -0.85 2.76 34.26
N ASP A 30 0.12 1.86 34.10
CA ASP A 30 0.79 1.15 35.19
C ASP A 30 2.20 1.67 35.50
N LYS A 31 2.84 2.34 34.55
CA LYS A 31 4.22 2.81 34.70
C LYS A 31 4.64 3.83 33.66
N LYS A 32 5.67 4.57 34.01
CA LYS A 32 6.47 5.39 33.08
C LYS A 32 7.54 4.51 32.45
N VAL A 33 7.69 4.57 31.11
CA VAL A 33 8.72 3.86 30.36
C VAL A 33 9.63 4.86 29.68
N GLU A 34 10.92 4.78 29.95
CA GLU A 34 11.94 5.60 29.30
C GLU A 34 12.25 5.05 27.91
N ARG A 35 12.53 5.97 26.96
CA ARG A 35 12.87 5.60 25.60
C ARG A 35 14.26 4.96 25.56
N HIS A 36 14.35 3.80 24.94
CA HIS A 36 15.65 3.18 24.73
C HIS A 36 16.51 4.03 23.76
N LYS A 37 17.81 4.12 23.98
CA LYS A 37 18.75 4.92 23.17
C LYS A 37 18.74 4.56 21.68
N ASP A 38 18.43 3.31 21.34
CA ASP A 38 18.35 2.79 19.97
C ASP A 38 16.89 2.67 19.50
N PHE A 39 15.98 3.49 20.04
CA PHE A 39 14.60 3.52 19.58
C PHE A 39 14.47 4.32 18.28
N TYR A 40 14.00 3.64 17.24
CA TYR A 40 13.59 4.25 15.98
C TYR A 40 12.13 3.93 15.73
N CYS A 41 11.41 4.89 15.16
CA CYS A 41 10.04 4.70 14.71
C CYS A 41 9.99 4.86 13.20
N ILE A 42 9.46 3.83 12.53
CA ILE A 42 9.13 3.84 11.11
C ILE A 42 7.63 3.66 11.02
N ALA A 43 6.97 4.45 10.19
CA ALA A 43 5.55 4.32 9.91
C ALA A 43 5.32 4.10 8.42
N ALA A 44 4.30 3.30 8.08
CA ALA A 44 3.82 3.15 6.72
C ALA A 44 2.41 3.68 6.60
N ALA A 45 2.12 4.34 5.47
CA ALA A 45 0.81 4.89 5.15
C ALA A 45 0.54 4.76 3.65
N ASN A 46 -0.73 4.72 3.27
CA ASN A 46 -1.14 4.75 1.87
C ASN A 46 -1.46 6.18 1.40
N THR A 47 -1.58 7.12 2.33
CA THR A 47 -1.80 8.55 2.06
C THR A 47 -0.77 9.41 2.79
N TYR A 48 -0.64 10.66 2.38
CA TYR A 48 0.18 11.64 3.12
C TYR A 48 -0.50 12.19 4.38
N GLY A 49 -1.47 11.45 4.95
CA GLY A 49 -2.23 11.92 6.10
C GLY A 49 -3.30 12.96 5.75
N SER A 50 -3.63 13.12 4.48
CA SER A 50 -4.68 14.04 4.01
C SER A 50 -6.11 13.53 4.27
N GLY A 51 -6.25 12.32 4.79
CA GLY A 51 -7.53 11.64 4.98
C GLY A 51 -7.90 10.75 3.80
N ALA A 52 -9.14 10.28 3.83
CA ALA A 52 -9.66 9.38 2.81
C ALA A 52 -9.65 10.02 1.41
N ASP A 53 -9.30 9.21 0.42
CA ASP A 53 -9.44 9.53 -0.99
C ASP A 53 -10.29 8.47 -1.72
N ARG A 54 -10.33 8.48 -3.04
CA ARG A 54 -11.14 7.53 -3.82
C ARG A 54 -10.58 6.12 -3.86
N GLU A 55 -9.29 5.96 -3.62
CA GLU A 55 -8.61 4.65 -3.60
C GLU A 55 -8.53 4.10 -2.19
N TYR A 56 -8.38 4.99 -1.19
CA TYR A 56 -8.17 4.65 0.21
C TYR A 56 -9.25 5.30 1.09
N ILE A 57 -10.46 4.74 1.07
CA ILE A 57 -11.65 5.30 1.74
C ILE A 57 -11.54 5.25 3.27
N GLY A 58 -10.89 4.23 3.83
CA GLY A 58 -10.78 4.02 5.28
C GLY A 58 -9.62 4.76 5.94
N ARG A 59 -9.22 5.93 5.42
CA ARG A 59 -8.09 6.69 5.98
C ARG A 59 -8.53 7.93 6.73
N ASN A 60 -7.88 8.18 7.85
CA ASN A 60 -8.12 9.34 8.70
C ASN A 60 -7.17 10.48 8.32
N GLN A 61 -7.65 11.70 8.48
CA GLN A 61 -6.80 12.87 8.42
C GLN A 61 -5.90 12.91 9.66
N LEU A 62 -4.60 13.01 9.44
CA LEU A 62 -3.63 13.13 10.50
C LEU A 62 -3.41 14.61 10.87
N ASP A 63 -3.20 14.86 12.15
CA ASP A 63 -2.85 16.17 12.64
C ASP A 63 -1.48 16.64 12.12
N ALA A 64 -1.38 17.93 11.79
CA ALA A 64 -0.17 18.52 11.24
C ALA A 64 1.06 18.34 12.16
N ALA A 65 0.85 18.44 13.48
CA ALA A 65 1.93 18.22 14.44
C ALA A 65 2.40 16.76 14.48
N SER A 66 1.53 15.80 14.18
CA SER A 66 1.91 14.39 14.03
C SER A 66 2.74 14.18 12.75
N LEU A 67 2.31 14.79 11.64
CA LEU A 67 3.01 14.70 10.37
C LEU A 67 4.41 15.33 10.42
N ASP A 68 4.55 16.46 11.09
CA ASP A 68 5.83 17.18 11.24
C ASP A 68 6.92 16.37 11.99
N ARG A 69 6.53 15.31 12.70
CA ARG A 69 7.46 14.41 13.39
C ARG A 69 8.10 13.36 12.49
N PHE A 70 7.61 13.21 11.27
CA PHE A 70 8.11 12.21 10.33
C PHE A 70 8.78 12.85 9.13
N VAL A 71 9.84 12.21 8.66
CA VAL A 71 10.40 12.46 7.34
C VAL A 71 9.75 11.49 6.36
N PHE A 72 9.21 12.01 5.26
CA PHE A 72 8.47 11.21 4.29
C PHE A 72 9.38 10.68 3.18
N PHE A 73 9.17 9.42 2.85
CA PHE A 73 9.79 8.76 1.70
C PHE A 73 8.71 8.09 0.87
N ASP A 74 8.72 8.37 -0.44
CA ASP A 74 7.87 7.65 -1.38
C ASP A 74 8.47 6.27 -1.65
N TRP A 75 7.75 5.23 -1.25
CA TRP A 75 8.15 3.86 -1.48
C TRP A 75 7.45 3.31 -2.73
N ASN A 76 8.08 3.51 -3.87
CA ASN A 76 7.55 3.04 -5.15
C ASN A 76 7.72 1.53 -5.32
N ILE A 77 6.91 0.95 -6.23
CA ILE A 77 7.03 -0.45 -6.59
C ILE A 77 8.37 -0.67 -7.32
N ASP A 78 9.17 -1.61 -6.81
CA ASP A 78 10.35 -2.12 -7.47
C ASP A 78 9.91 -3.21 -8.48
N GLU A 79 9.90 -2.85 -9.75
CA GLU A 79 9.41 -3.71 -10.83
C GLU A 79 10.36 -4.89 -11.11
N ASP A 80 11.66 -4.72 -10.90
CA ASP A 80 12.65 -5.79 -11.10
C ASP A 80 12.55 -6.82 -9.98
N LEU A 81 12.45 -6.36 -8.73
CA LEU A 81 12.19 -7.23 -7.58
C LEU A 81 10.85 -7.96 -7.69
N GLU A 82 9.82 -7.30 -8.24
CA GLU A 82 8.51 -7.91 -8.49
C GLU A 82 8.61 -9.10 -9.45
N ILE A 83 9.44 -8.99 -10.51
CA ILE A 83 9.70 -10.07 -11.47
C ILE A 83 10.42 -11.24 -10.79
N GLU A 84 11.49 -10.93 -10.06
CA GLU A 84 12.31 -11.93 -9.38
C GLU A 84 11.47 -12.75 -8.37
N LEU A 85 10.69 -12.07 -7.54
CA LEU A 85 9.91 -12.73 -6.48
C LEU A 85 8.70 -13.52 -6.99
N ALA A 86 8.06 -13.08 -8.08
CA ALA A 86 6.89 -13.77 -8.62
C ALA A 86 7.25 -14.98 -9.49
N ASN A 87 8.49 -15.07 -9.96
CA ASN A 87 9.03 -16.19 -10.75
C ASN A 87 8.15 -16.56 -11.98
N ASN A 88 7.54 -15.57 -12.63
CA ASN A 88 6.73 -15.73 -13.84
C ASN A 88 6.77 -14.45 -14.67
N ASP A 89 7.85 -14.25 -15.41
CA ASP A 89 8.13 -13.02 -16.16
C ASP A 89 7.00 -12.63 -17.11
N THR A 90 6.43 -13.61 -17.82
CA THR A 90 5.35 -13.36 -18.78
C THR A 90 4.11 -12.76 -18.12
N TRP A 91 3.72 -13.29 -16.95
CA TRP A 91 2.59 -12.79 -16.19
C TRP A 91 2.90 -11.42 -15.57
N VAL A 92 4.05 -11.28 -14.93
CA VAL A 92 4.45 -10.04 -14.24
C VAL A 92 4.56 -8.88 -15.23
N ASN A 93 5.23 -9.07 -16.37
CA ASN A 93 5.32 -8.07 -17.43
C ASN A 93 3.93 -7.61 -17.91
N TYR A 94 2.98 -8.55 -18.00
CA TYR A 94 1.60 -8.22 -18.34
C TYR A 94 0.93 -7.37 -17.25
N VAL A 95 1.07 -7.75 -15.97
CA VAL A 95 0.54 -6.99 -14.82
C VAL A 95 1.11 -5.56 -14.79
N GLN A 96 2.41 -5.42 -14.95
CA GLN A 96 3.09 -4.12 -14.99
C GLN A 96 2.59 -3.25 -16.15
N LYS A 97 2.40 -3.86 -17.32
CA LYS A 97 1.85 -3.16 -18.49
C LYS A 97 0.42 -2.69 -18.24
N VAL A 98 -0.43 -3.53 -17.67
CA VAL A 98 -1.81 -3.17 -17.26
C VAL A 98 -1.79 -2.03 -16.25
N ARG A 99 -0.94 -2.09 -15.23
CA ARG A 99 -0.75 -1.02 -14.22
C ARG A 99 -0.38 0.32 -14.85
N LYS A 100 0.64 0.32 -15.71
CA LYS A 100 1.08 1.52 -16.44
C LYS A 100 0.00 2.10 -17.33
N THR A 101 -0.73 1.23 -18.03
CA THR A 101 -1.82 1.64 -18.92
C THR A 101 -3.00 2.22 -18.13
N ALA A 102 -3.43 1.59 -17.04
CA ALA A 102 -4.49 2.11 -16.18
C ALA A 102 -4.13 3.50 -15.63
N LYS A 103 -2.88 3.67 -15.14
CA LYS A 103 -2.37 4.97 -14.68
C LYS A 103 -2.36 6.02 -15.80
N LYS A 104 -1.91 5.68 -17.01
CA LYS A 104 -1.90 6.56 -18.18
C LYS A 104 -3.31 7.01 -18.60
N LEU A 105 -4.30 6.14 -18.47
CA LEU A 105 -5.69 6.41 -18.76
C LEU A 105 -6.42 7.16 -17.63
N GLY A 106 -5.76 7.43 -16.51
CA GLY A 106 -6.38 8.06 -15.34
C GLY A 106 -7.42 7.17 -14.63
N ILE A 107 -7.39 5.87 -14.90
CA ILE A 107 -8.27 4.90 -14.25
C ILE A 107 -7.72 4.64 -12.84
N ARG A 108 -8.52 5.02 -11.84
CA ARG A 108 -8.18 4.85 -10.43
C ARG A 108 -8.52 3.43 -9.98
N PHE A 109 -7.52 2.57 -10.07
CA PHE A 109 -7.63 1.18 -9.70
C PHE A 109 -6.26 0.68 -9.22
N VAL A 110 -6.24 0.10 -8.01
CA VAL A 110 -4.99 -0.35 -7.39
C VAL A 110 -4.58 -1.72 -7.95
N ILE A 111 -3.47 -1.75 -8.68
CA ILE A 111 -2.82 -2.97 -9.14
C ILE A 111 -1.45 -3.05 -8.44
N SER A 112 -1.43 -3.64 -7.25
CA SER A 112 -0.21 -3.82 -6.44
C SER A 112 0.59 -5.04 -6.88
N PRO A 113 1.83 -5.24 -6.40
CA PRO A 113 2.60 -6.45 -6.64
C PRO A 113 1.91 -7.76 -6.22
N ARG A 114 0.92 -7.69 -5.33
CA ARG A 114 0.08 -8.85 -4.98
C ARG A 114 -0.61 -9.47 -6.21
N ALA A 115 -0.92 -8.66 -7.22
CA ALA A 115 -1.50 -9.17 -8.47
C ALA A 115 -0.49 -10.07 -9.23
N SER A 116 0.79 -9.71 -9.21
CA SER A 116 1.85 -10.51 -9.81
C SER A 116 2.05 -11.83 -9.04
N PHE A 117 2.19 -11.76 -7.74
CA PHE A 117 2.42 -12.95 -6.90
C PHE A 117 1.23 -13.91 -6.91
N ASN A 118 0.03 -13.41 -6.64
CA ASN A 118 -1.17 -14.26 -6.60
C ASN A 118 -1.48 -14.85 -7.98
N GLY A 119 -1.33 -14.05 -9.05
CA GLY A 119 -1.58 -14.53 -10.39
C GLY A 119 -0.56 -15.57 -10.83
N ALA A 120 0.73 -15.39 -10.54
CA ALA A 120 1.76 -16.38 -10.81
C ALA A 120 1.47 -17.71 -10.11
N THR A 121 1.14 -17.67 -8.81
CA THR A 121 0.77 -18.86 -8.03
C THR A 121 -0.46 -19.58 -8.63
N LEU A 122 -1.49 -18.83 -9.02
CA LEU A 122 -2.69 -19.43 -9.62
C LEU A 122 -2.41 -20.09 -10.98
N LEU A 123 -1.53 -19.48 -11.78
CA LEU A 123 -1.09 -20.06 -13.07
C LEU A 123 -0.27 -21.32 -12.85
N GLU A 124 0.60 -21.34 -11.85
CA GLU A 124 1.45 -22.49 -11.51
C GLU A 124 0.61 -23.73 -11.12
N VAL A 125 -0.48 -23.53 -10.36
CA VAL A 125 -1.41 -24.63 -10.01
C VAL A 125 -2.39 -24.96 -11.13
N GLY A 126 -2.23 -24.40 -12.32
CA GLY A 126 -2.98 -24.78 -13.52
C GLY A 126 -4.33 -24.04 -13.73
N ILE A 127 -4.59 -22.95 -13.01
CA ILE A 127 -5.76 -22.13 -13.28
C ILE A 127 -5.60 -21.43 -14.64
N VAL A 128 -6.65 -21.46 -15.45
CA VAL A 128 -6.63 -20.89 -16.79
C VAL A 128 -6.41 -19.37 -16.73
N ARG A 129 -5.51 -18.86 -17.54
CA ARG A 129 -5.12 -17.45 -17.57
C ARG A 129 -6.30 -16.48 -17.58
N LYS A 130 -7.35 -16.76 -18.35
CA LYS A 130 -8.54 -15.91 -18.44
C LYS A 130 -9.24 -15.76 -17.07
N GLU A 131 -9.28 -16.83 -16.28
CA GLU A 131 -9.83 -16.80 -14.93
C GLU A 131 -8.91 -16.05 -13.96
N VAL A 132 -7.60 -16.25 -14.07
CA VAL A 132 -6.62 -15.50 -13.27
C VAL A 132 -6.73 -14.01 -13.55
N GLU A 133 -6.77 -13.58 -14.81
CA GLU A 133 -6.98 -12.18 -15.18
C GLU A 133 -8.26 -11.63 -14.57
N LYS A 134 -9.37 -12.35 -14.70
CA LYS A 134 -10.67 -11.92 -14.16
C LYS A 134 -10.63 -11.72 -12.65
N ASN A 135 -10.06 -12.67 -11.93
CA ASN A 135 -10.12 -12.70 -10.47
C ASN A 135 -9.01 -11.89 -9.80
N VAL A 136 -7.91 -11.61 -10.49
CA VAL A 136 -6.75 -10.90 -9.94
C VAL A 136 -6.67 -9.46 -10.45
N LEU A 137 -6.81 -9.25 -11.75
CA LEU A 137 -6.64 -7.93 -12.37
C LEU A 137 -7.95 -7.16 -12.57
N TRP A 138 -9.03 -7.86 -12.99
CA TRP A 138 -10.25 -7.17 -13.41
C TRP A 138 -11.34 -7.15 -12.33
N LYS A 139 -11.05 -7.67 -11.14
CA LYS A 139 -12.01 -7.69 -10.03
C LYS A 139 -12.44 -6.27 -9.66
N GLY A 140 -13.76 -6.06 -9.62
CA GLY A 140 -14.34 -4.76 -9.25
C GLY A 140 -14.36 -3.71 -10.36
N LEU A 141 -13.86 -4.01 -11.56
CA LEU A 141 -13.99 -3.16 -12.73
C LEU A 141 -15.20 -3.59 -13.57
N ASP A 142 -15.88 -2.62 -14.17
CA ASP A 142 -16.88 -2.86 -15.19
C ASP A 142 -16.25 -3.27 -16.53
N GLU A 143 -17.05 -3.92 -17.39
CA GLU A 143 -16.56 -4.45 -18.68
C GLU A 143 -16.04 -3.35 -19.62
N ALA A 144 -16.64 -2.16 -19.59
CA ALA A 144 -16.23 -1.04 -20.44
C ALA A 144 -14.83 -0.56 -20.05
N THR A 145 -14.57 -0.41 -18.77
CA THR A 145 -13.26 -0.03 -18.22
C THR A 145 -12.19 -1.10 -18.54
N VAL A 146 -12.51 -2.38 -18.37
CA VAL A 146 -11.61 -3.47 -18.74
C VAL A 146 -11.27 -3.43 -20.21
N GLN A 147 -12.28 -3.23 -21.08
CA GLN A 147 -12.07 -3.15 -22.53
C GLN A 147 -11.26 -1.91 -22.91
N GLN A 148 -11.47 -0.78 -22.24
CA GLN A 148 -10.68 0.44 -22.45
C GLN A 148 -9.19 0.17 -22.14
N ILE A 149 -8.89 -0.49 -21.04
CA ILE A 149 -7.50 -0.84 -20.71
C ILE A 149 -6.94 -1.78 -21.77
N LYS A 150 -7.65 -2.86 -22.10
CA LYS A 150 -7.19 -3.87 -23.07
C LYS A 150 -6.91 -3.30 -24.45
N ASN A 151 -7.70 -2.33 -24.90
CA ASN A 151 -7.50 -1.68 -26.20
C ASN A 151 -6.26 -0.76 -26.23
N ASN A 152 -5.68 -0.45 -25.08
CA ASN A 152 -4.51 0.42 -24.94
C ASN A 152 -3.25 -0.33 -24.45
N LEU A 153 -3.33 -1.66 -24.29
CA LEU A 153 -2.17 -2.52 -24.02
C LEU A 153 -1.33 -2.78 -25.30
#